data_20497f05d4ad89fb9135b5e2b1b985c1
#
_entry.id   20497f05d4ad89fb9135b5e2b1b985c1
#
_cell.length_a   1.000
_cell.length_b   1.000
_cell.length_c   1.000
_cell.angle_alpha   90.00
_cell.angle_beta   90.00
_cell.angle_gamma   90.00
#
_symmetry.space_group_name_H-M   'P 1'
#
loop_
_entity.id
_entity.type
_entity.pdbx_description
1 polymer ?
#
loop_
_entity_poly.entity_id
_entity_poly.type
_entity_poly.pdbx_seq_one_letter_code
_entity_poly.pdbx_strand_id
1 'polypeptide(L)'
;KEGGASRSMISEKLGLQPSTVTYIMNRLLQAGLVCEAEPENNTENVKRGVKLEINSSYGAVIGLDLQADYYNAVISDITGRILETIHREYLSATSNFETRFSEVMAEVEKEVPNTIPVLGAGVAIPGVVDPEGPVIEECWTHNLRQKHLAAYLESEFSFPISVENDANCCAWGSLWYDSEEENDSFIYLLPRFHRRDLVPKDYPTIGIGLGLVYNGHIYNGFKHRAGEFRSFLFEQSGSVPGQISLTQEEMERIRQDKMVRRKLVVELFRTLILFMHITNPRAIYIGGDLSGDGELIEQVLLDELQEQWGQLHNGGVGLVVLSDADYDAAKGASAAMLNTLYSIPRIGERDQNVRVWNSLLTNLIEQ
;
A
#
# COMPACT_ATOMS: atom_id res chain seq x y z
N LYS A 1 9.79 -7.87 12.54
CA LYS A 1 8.90 -9.06 12.61
C LYS A 1 9.34 -10.08 13.67
N GLU A 2 10.59 -10.03 14.16
CA GLU A 2 11.05 -10.86 15.29
C GLU A 2 10.54 -10.24 16.59
N GLY A 3 9.76 -10.98 17.38
CA GLY A 3 9.23 -10.49 18.66
C GLY A 3 10.36 -10.22 19.66
N GLY A 4 10.80 -8.97 19.78
CA GLY A 4 11.75 -8.43 20.75
C GLY A 4 13.17 -8.99 20.70
N ALA A 5 14.14 -8.21 21.15
CA ALA A 5 15.55 -8.59 21.16
C ALA A 5 16.26 -8.09 22.42
N SER A 6 17.24 -8.84 22.94
CA SER A 6 18.10 -8.36 24.03
C SER A 6 19.15 -7.38 23.47
N ARG A 7 19.68 -6.52 24.37
CA ARG A 7 20.78 -5.58 24.00
C ARG A 7 22.00 -6.30 23.38
N SER A 8 22.29 -7.51 23.86
CA SER A 8 23.39 -8.33 23.29
C SER A 8 23.11 -8.80 21.88
N MET A 9 21.89 -9.28 21.60
CA MET A 9 21.47 -9.66 20.23
C MET A 9 21.52 -8.47 19.27
N ILE A 10 21.04 -7.29 19.71
CA ILE A 10 21.11 -6.08 18.91
C ILE A 10 22.54 -5.69 18.61
N SER A 11 23.43 -5.76 19.62
CA SER A 11 24.87 -5.47 19.48
C SER A 11 25.52 -6.40 18.45
N GLU A 12 25.25 -7.68 18.55
CA GLU A 12 25.78 -8.70 17.62
C GLU A 12 25.24 -8.49 16.18
N LYS A 13 23.92 -8.35 16.02
CA LYS A 13 23.26 -8.20 14.72
C LYS A 13 23.69 -6.93 13.97
N LEU A 14 23.90 -5.83 14.70
CA LEU A 14 24.28 -4.54 14.11
C LEU A 14 25.78 -4.29 14.08
N GLY A 15 26.60 -5.16 14.69
CA GLY A 15 28.05 -4.95 14.80
C GLY A 15 28.43 -3.73 15.65
N LEU A 16 27.56 -3.28 16.56
CA LEU A 16 27.78 -2.12 17.41
C LEU A 16 28.38 -2.51 18.77
N GLN A 17 29.15 -1.59 19.39
CA GLN A 17 29.65 -1.79 20.75
C GLN A 17 28.50 -1.89 21.75
N PRO A 18 28.57 -2.81 22.74
CA PRO A 18 27.51 -2.98 23.75
C PRO A 18 27.17 -1.69 24.51
N SER A 19 28.15 -0.82 24.78
CA SER A 19 27.93 0.48 25.41
C SER A 19 27.10 1.43 24.56
N THR A 20 27.33 1.45 23.25
CA THR A 20 26.56 2.25 22.29
C THR A 20 25.11 1.77 22.22
N VAL A 21 24.91 0.46 22.13
CA VAL A 21 23.55 -0.13 22.14
C VAL A 21 22.84 0.18 23.45
N THR A 22 23.52 0.06 24.60
CA THR A 22 22.94 0.39 25.89
C THR A 22 22.52 1.85 25.97
N TYR A 23 23.36 2.77 25.50
CA TYR A 23 23.06 4.20 25.46
C TYR A 23 21.81 4.49 24.60
N ILE A 24 21.77 3.97 23.36
CA ILE A 24 20.64 4.18 22.44
C ILE A 24 19.37 3.58 23.02
N MET A 25 19.40 2.33 23.50
CA MET A 25 18.22 1.66 24.04
C MET A 25 17.66 2.36 25.28
N ASN A 26 18.52 2.89 26.15
CA ASN A 26 18.05 3.65 27.30
C ASN A 26 17.30 4.94 26.88
N ARG A 27 17.76 5.62 25.81
CA ARG A 27 17.05 6.79 25.27
C ARG A 27 15.70 6.41 24.68
N LEU A 28 15.62 5.30 23.93
CA LEU A 28 14.37 4.80 23.35
C LEU A 28 13.38 4.34 24.43
N LEU A 29 13.87 3.72 25.52
CA LEU A 29 13.07 3.38 26.69
C LEU A 29 12.54 4.63 27.42
N GLN A 30 13.38 5.65 27.60
CA GLN A 30 12.96 6.92 28.21
C GLN A 30 11.90 7.65 27.38
N ALA A 31 12.03 7.61 26.04
CA ALA A 31 11.04 8.15 25.12
C ALA A 31 9.75 7.32 25.04
N GLY A 32 9.72 6.12 25.62
CA GLY A 32 8.58 5.22 25.57
C GLY A 32 8.38 4.51 24.21
N LEU A 33 9.29 4.68 23.24
CA LEU A 33 9.22 4.01 21.92
C LEU A 33 9.51 2.51 22.04
N VAL A 34 10.35 2.13 23.01
CA VAL A 34 10.69 0.76 23.33
C VAL A 34 10.25 0.47 24.77
N CYS A 35 9.83 -0.75 25.05
CA CYS A 35 9.51 -1.23 26.39
C CYS A 35 10.22 -2.56 26.67
N GLU A 36 10.30 -2.91 27.94
CA GLU A 36 10.75 -4.23 28.33
C GLU A 36 9.60 -5.23 28.17
N ALA A 37 9.85 -6.33 27.45
CA ALA A 37 8.86 -7.37 27.28
C ALA A 37 8.46 -8.01 28.61
N GLU A 38 7.21 -8.40 28.73
CA GLU A 38 6.76 -9.16 29.91
C GLU A 38 7.55 -10.47 30.05
N PRO A 39 7.97 -10.83 31.25
CA PRO A 39 8.72 -12.06 31.46
C PRO A 39 7.86 -13.27 31.08
N GLU A 40 8.33 -14.03 30.08
CA GLU A 40 7.73 -15.34 29.79
C GLU A 40 7.85 -16.24 31.03
N ASN A 41 6.74 -16.87 31.44
CA ASN A 41 6.64 -17.73 32.63
C ASN A 41 7.50 -19.03 32.56
N ASN A 42 8.50 -19.10 31.70
CA ASN A 42 9.41 -20.23 31.57
C ASN A 42 10.71 -19.98 32.34
N THR A 43 10.84 -20.68 33.46
CA THR A 43 11.94 -20.58 34.45
C THR A 43 13.34 -20.95 33.93
N GLU A 44 13.52 -21.31 32.68
CA GLU A 44 14.84 -21.68 32.10
C GLU A 44 15.62 -20.52 31.46
N ASN A 45 15.04 -19.33 31.33
CA ASN A 45 15.64 -18.19 30.58
C ASN A 45 16.34 -17.10 31.41
N VAL A 46 16.66 -17.34 32.67
CA VAL A 46 17.32 -16.37 33.58
C VAL A 46 18.69 -15.87 33.09
N LYS A 47 19.27 -16.46 32.02
CA LYS A 47 20.59 -16.06 31.46
C LYS A 47 20.50 -15.24 30.15
N ARG A 48 19.30 -15.05 29.58
CA ARG A 48 19.14 -14.28 28.34
C ARG A 48 18.64 -12.88 28.67
N GLY A 49 19.42 -11.91 28.95
CA GLY A 49 19.13 -10.51 29.24
C GLY A 49 17.67 -10.04 29.01
N VAL A 50 17.30 -8.88 29.53
CA VAL A 50 15.96 -8.31 29.37
C VAL A 50 15.65 -8.14 27.87
N LYS A 51 14.54 -8.71 27.41
CA LYS A 51 14.05 -8.60 26.05
C LYS A 51 13.37 -7.24 25.87
N LEU A 52 13.72 -6.51 24.83
CA LEU A 52 13.17 -5.20 24.49
C LEU A 52 12.28 -5.36 23.26
N GLU A 53 11.13 -4.68 23.29
CA GLU A 53 10.15 -4.69 22.21
C GLU A 53 9.73 -3.25 21.86
N ILE A 54 9.24 -3.04 20.63
CA ILE A 54 8.62 -1.76 20.27
C ILE A 54 7.31 -1.62 21.05
N ASN A 55 7.11 -0.48 21.66
CA ASN A 55 5.89 -0.19 22.41
C ASN A 55 4.72 0.04 21.45
N SER A 56 3.85 -0.93 21.29
CA SER A 56 2.68 -0.85 20.39
C SER A 56 1.71 0.29 20.75
N SER A 57 1.73 0.76 22.00
CA SER A 57 0.91 1.89 22.46
C SER A 57 1.57 3.27 22.25
N TYR A 58 2.76 3.30 21.62
CA TYR A 58 3.47 4.57 21.37
C TYR A 58 2.71 5.48 20.40
N GLY A 59 2.01 4.91 19.42
CA GLY A 59 1.19 5.66 18.49
C GLY A 59 0.52 4.78 17.43
N ALA A 60 -0.37 5.41 16.67
CA ALA A 60 -1.08 4.79 15.56
C ALA A 60 -0.68 5.41 14.24
N VAL A 61 -0.83 4.63 13.17
CA VAL A 61 -0.71 5.04 11.77
C VAL A 61 -2.02 4.76 11.06
N ILE A 62 -2.50 5.76 10.32
CA ILE A 62 -3.69 5.64 9.48
C ILE A 62 -3.25 5.26 8.06
N GLY A 63 -3.88 4.24 7.49
CA GLY A 63 -3.85 3.94 6.07
C GLY A 63 -5.21 4.23 5.45
N LEU A 64 -5.26 5.03 4.40
CA LEU A 64 -6.49 5.43 3.74
C LEU A 64 -6.43 5.05 2.25
N ASP A 65 -7.44 4.33 1.74
CA ASP A 65 -7.71 4.13 0.32
C ASP A 65 -8.89 5.03 -0.07
N LEU A 66 -8.60 6.11 -0.81
CA LEU A 66 -9.59 7.14 -1.16
C LEU A 66 -10.04 6.97 -2.60
N GLN A 67 -11.18 6.31 -2.79
CA GLN A 67 -11.80 6.08 -4.10
C GLN A 67 -12.90 7.12 -4.42
N ALA A 68 -13.42 7.09 -5.63
CA ALA A 68 -14.48 8.03 -6.07
C ALA A 68 -15.82 7.74 -5.39
N ASP A 69 -16.11 6.49 -5.09
CA ASP A 69 -17.40 5.97 -4.63
C ASP A 69 -17.39 5.45 -3.18
N TYR A 70 -16.21 5.22 -2.61
CA TYR A 70 -16.03 4.81 -1.22
C TYR A 70 -14.65 5.21 -0.69
N TYR A 71 -14.45 5.02 0.59
CA TYR A 71 -13.12 4.92 1.17
C TYR A 71 -13.01 3.69 2.07
N ASN A 72 -11.80 3.13 2.12
CA ASN A 72 -11.39 2.16 3.12
C ASN A 72 -10.30 2.77 3.99
N ALA A 73 -10.37 2.56 5.28
CA ALA A 73 -9.30 2.96 6.18
C ALA A 73 -8.86 1.80 7.08
N VAL A 74 -7.60 1.82 7.43
CA VAL A 74 -6.97 0.90 8.38
C VAL A 74 -6.26 1.74 9.42
N ILE A 75 -6.51 1.47 10.69
CA ILE A 75 -5.74 2.02 11.80
C ILE A 75 -4.82 0.91 12.28
N SER A 76 -3.53 1.12 12.26
CA SER A 76 -2.53 0.20 12.78
C SER A 76 -1.73 0.83 13.92
N ASP A 77 -1.20 0.01 14.85
CA ASP A 77 -0.19 0.47 15.77
C ASP A 77 1.19 0.61 15.08
N ILE A 78 2.14 1.17 15.78
CA ILE A 78 3.49 1.38 15.24
C ILE A 78 4.21 0.07 14.87
N THR A 79 3.76 -1.09 15.35
CA THR A 79 4.32 -2.40 14.97
C THR A 79 3.74 -2.93 13.65
N GLY A 80 2.71 -2.27 13.13
CA GLY A 80 1.95 -2.68 11.95
C GLY A 80 0.76 -3.59 12.26
N ARG A 81 0.47 -3.86 13.55
CA ARG A 81 -0.73 -4.64 13.91
C ARG A 81 -1.98 -3.79 13.66
N ILE A 82 -2.92 -4.33 12.91
CA ILE A 82 -4.20 -3.68 12.61
C ILE A 82 -5.05 -3.64 13.88
N LEU A 83 -5.50 -2.43 14.24
CA LEU A 83 -6.37 -2.14 15.37
C LEU A 83 -7.83 -2.02 14.93
N GLU A 84 -8.09 -1.39 13.77
CA GLU A 84 -9.44 -1.14 13.26
C GLU A 84 -9.43 -1.09 11.73
N THR A 85 -10.57 -1.44 11.12
CA THR A 85 -10.83 -1.32 9.68
C THR A 85 -12.17 -0.63 9.46
N ILE A 86 -12.22 0.31 8.52
CA ILE A 86 -13.40 1.14 8.25
C ILE A 86 -13.70 1.08 6.76
N HIS A 87 -14.96 0.84 6.40
CA HIS A 87 -15.47 0.99 5.04
C HIS A 87 -16.66 1.95 5.05
N ARG A 88 -16.68 2.91 4.12
CA ARG A 88 -17.81 3.82 3.91
C ARG A 88 -18.00 4.11 2.43
N GLU A 89 -19.24 4.02 1.97
CA GLU A 89 -19.64 4.46 0.64
C GLU A 89 -20.07 5.92 0.65
N TYR A 90 -19.77 6.63 -0.44
CA TYR A 90 -20.28 7.99 -0.63
C TYR A 90 -21.67 7.99 -1.21
N LEU A 91 -22.53 8.86 -0.67
CA LEU A 91 -23.90 9.02 -1.17
C LEU A 91 -23.96 10.02 -2.33
N SER A 92 -22.96 10.88 -2.51
CA SER A 92 -22.92 11.85 -3.62
C SER A 92 -21.49 12.36 -3.88
N ALA A 93 -21.22 12.79 -5.13
CA ALA A 93 -19.94 13.32 -5.58
C ALA A 93 -19.83 14.87 -5.44
N THR A 94 -20.41 15.49 -4.41
CA THR A 94 -20.67 16.95 -4.38
C THR A 94 -19.61 17.82 -3.74
N SER A 95 -18.63 17.27 -3.02
CA SER A 95 -17.54 18.06 -2.42
C SER A 95 -16.29 18.10 -3.30
N ASN A 96 -15.49 19.18 -3.22
CA ASN A 96 -14.18 19.20 -3.81
C ASN A 96 -13.25 18.18 -3.10
N PHE A 97 -12.12 17.85 -3.71
CA PHE A 97 -11.21 16.82 -3.21
C PHE A 97 -10.71 17.13 -1.80
N GLU A 98 -10.23 18.34 -1.52
CA GLU A 98 -9.67 18.70 -0.22
C GLU A 98 -10.73 18.63 0.89
N THR A 99 -11.93 19.15 0.64
CA THR A 99 -13.03 19.07 1.61
C THR A 99 -13.36 17.62 1.94
N ARG A 100 -13.48 16.76 0.92
CA ARG A 100 -13.74 15.34 1.13
C ARG A 100 -12.61 14.67 1.89
N PHE A 101 -11.38 15.00 1.54
CA PHE A 101 -10.20 14.44 2.21
C PHE A 101 -10.19 14.81 3.69
N SER A 102 -10.41 16.09 4.05
CA SER A 102 -10.49 16.53 5.46
C SER A 102 -11.64 15.87 6.21
N GLU A 103 -12.82 15.76 5.59
CA GLU A 103 -13.98 15.10 6.20
C GLU A 103 -13.71 13.64 6.52
N VAL A 104 -13.16 12.89 5.54
CA VAL A 104 -12.80 11.47 5.71
C VAL A 104 -11.73 11.30 6.77
N MET A 105 -10.66 12.10 6.73
CA MET A 105 -9.59 12.02 7.72
C MET A 105 -10.11 12.29 9.12
N ALA A 106 -10.93 13.34 9.30
CA ALA A 106 -11.55 13.66 10.59
C ALA A 106 -12.53 12.57 11.09
N GLU A 107 -13.15 11.81 10.19
CA GLU A 107 -13.98 10.65 10.55
C GLU A 107 -13.10 9.50 11.03
N VAL A 108 -12.03 9.18 10.29
CA VAL A 108 -11.10 8.09 10.65
C VAL A 108 -10.34 8.38 11.93
N GLU A 109 -9.91 9.63 12.16
CA GLU A 109 -9.22 10.03 13.39
C GLU A 109 -10.06 9.77 14.66
N LYS A 110 -11.39 9.88 14.59
CA LYS A 110 -12.28 9.59 15.73
C LYS A 110 -12.29 8.13 16.16
N GLU A 111 -11.96 7.23 15.24
CA GLU A 111 -11.87 5.79 15.51
C GLU A 111 -10.49 5.39 16.09
N VAL A 112 -9.49 6.29 16.04
CA VAL A 112 -8.21 6.05 16.69
C VAL A 112 -8.42 6.08 18.21
N PRO A 113 -7.91 5.09 18.98
CA PRO A 113 -8.02 5.11 20.43
C PRO A 113 -7.44 6.38 21.04
N ASN A 114 -8.22 7.08 21.84
CA ASN A 114 -7.84 8.37 22.46
C ASN A 114 -6.57 8.31 23.31
N THR A 115 -6.07 7.11 23.62
CA THR A 115 -4.89 6.88 24.46
C THR A 115 -3.58 6.89 23.68
N ILE A 116 -3.64 6.88 22.35
CA ILE A 116 -2.45 6.83 21.49
C ILE A 116 -2.51 7.94 20.44
N PRO A 117 -1.41 8.68 20.20
CA PRO A 117 -1.38 9.73 19.17
C PRO A 117 -1.32 9.14 17.76
N VAL A 118 -1.81 9.89 16.77
CA VAL A 118 -1.56 9.61 15.35
C VAL A 118 -0.16 10.09 15.01
N LEU A 119 0.70 9.18 14.55
CA LEU A 119 2.09 9.48 14.16
C LEU A 119 2.22 9.87 12.68
N GLY A 120 1.26 9.47 11.87
CA GLY A 120 1.23 9.78 10.45
C GLY A 120 0.10 9.06 9.73
N ALA A 121 -0.13 9.46 8.48
CA ALA A 121 -1.09 8.79 7.61
C ALA A 121 -0.50 8.53 6.21
N GLY A 122 -0.75 7.34 5.68
CA GLY A 122 -0.53 7.00 4.29
C GLY A 122 -1.85 7.04 3.53
N VAL A 123 -1.85 7.58 2.33
CA VAL A 123 -3.06 7.73 1.51
C VAL A 123 -2.83 7.15 0.13
N ALA A 124 -3.62 6.14 -0.20
CA ALA A 124 -3.68 5.53 -1.51
C ALA A 124 -4.69 6.27 -2.38
N ILE A 125 -4.27 6.69 -3.58
CA ILE A 125 -5.11 7.40 -4.55
C ILE A 125 -4.95 6.72 -5.91
N PRO A 126 -6.05 6.46 -6.66
CA PRO A 126 -5.95 5.94 -8.00
C PRO A 126 -5.32 6.96 -8.96
N GLY A 127 -4.49 6.49 -9.89
CA GLY A 127 -3.82 7.31 -10.90
C GLY A 127 -2.34 7.58 -10.63
N VAL A 128 -1.76 8.52 -11.38
CA VAL A 128 -0.34 8.82 -11.31
C VAL A 128 -0.04 9.81 -10.19
N VAL A 129 0.76 9.40 -9.23
CA VAL A 129 1.12 10.18 -8.05
C VAL A 129 2.64 10.31 -7.95
N ASP A 130 3.13 11.53 -7.72
CA ASP A 130 4.50 11.78 -7.26
C ASP A 130 4.52 11.79 -5.73
N PRO A 131 4.99 10.73 -5.08
CA PRO A 131 4.98 10.65 -3.62
C PRO A 131 6.01 11.56 -2.96
N GLU A 132 7.08 11.96 -3.66
CA GLU A 132 8.12 12.82 -3.11
C GLU A 132 7.66 14.28 -2.97
N GLY A 133 6.85 14.75 -3.93
CA GLY A 133 6.34 16.12 -3.95
C GLY A 133 4.89 16.28 -3.51
N PRO A 134 4.22 15.30 -2.92
CA PRO A 134 2.80 14.91 -2.92
C PRO A 134 1.99 15.64 -4.00
N VAL A 135 2.21 15.23 -5.25
CA VAL A 135 1.51 15.77 -6.42
C VAL A 135 0.70 14.67 -7.08
N ILE A 136 -0.59 14.88 -7.23
CA ILE A 136 -1.42 14.03 -8.08
C ILE A 136 -1.27 14.54 -9.51
N GLU A 137 -0.42 13.86 -10.28
CA GLU A 137 -0.15 14.17 -11.69
C GLU A 137 -1.42 14.03 -12.53
N GLU A 138 -2.12 12.91 -12.35
CA GLU A 138 -3.36 12.61 -13.05
C GLU A 138 -4.18 11.59 -12.23
N CYS A 139 -5.42 11.96 -11.94
CA CYS A 139 -6.42 11.06 -11.35
C CYS A 139 -7.78 11.32 -11.98
N TRP A 140 -8.20 10.45 -12.89
CA TRP A 140 -9.45 10.65 -13.61
C TRP A 140 -10.69 10.33 -12.75
N THR A 141 -10.61 9.42 -11.78
CA THR A 141 -11.73 9.10 -10.87
C THR A 141 -12.11 10.30 -9.99
N HIS A 142 -11.14 11.10 -9.58
CA HIS A 142 -11.37 12.33 -8.83
C HIS A 142 -11.34 13.61 -9.70
N ASN A 143 -11.17 13.47 -11.02
CA ASN A 143 -11.04 14.57 -11.96
C ASN A 143 -9.92 15.57 -11.57
N LEU A 144 -8.76 15.05 -11.20
CA LEU A 144 -7.60 15.85 -10.77
C LEU A 144 -6.48 15.76 -11.82
N ARG A 145 -5.80 16.89 -12.03
CA ARG A 145 -4.57 16.99 -12.81
C ARG A 145 -3.63 18.00 -12.19
N GLN A 146 -2.34 17.67 -12.09
CA GLN A 146 -1.29 18.53 -11.55
C GLN A 146 -1.70 19.16 -10.20
N LYS A 147 -2.29 18.35 -9.32
CA LYS A 147 -2.77 18.81 -8.03
C LYS A 147 -1.68 18.70 -6.99
N HIS A 148 -1.15 19.85 -6.59
CA HIS A 148 -0.14 19.94 -5.52
C HIS A 148 -0.82 19.94 -4.16
N LEU A 149 -0.47 18.99 -3.31
CA LEU A 149 -1.10 18.80 -2.00
C LEU A 149 -0.22 19.28 -0.84
N ALA A 150 1.09 19.48 -1.03
CA ALA A 150 2.02 19.74 0.07
C ALA A 150 1.57 20.84 1.03
N ALA A 151 1.27 22.04 0.50
CA ALA A 151 0.84 23.18 1.32
C ALA A 151 -0.49 22.95 2.05
N TYR A 152 -1.43 22.25 1.41
CA TYR A 152 -2.71 21.89 2.01
C TYR A 152 -2.51 20.90 3.15
N LEU A 153 -1.76 19.81 2.92
CA LEU A 153 -1.50 18.79 3.93
C LEU A 153 -0.77 19.36 5.15
N GLU A 154 0.22 20.25 4.92
CA GLU A 154 0.96 20.90 5.99
C GLU A 154 0.13 21.89 6.82
N SER A 155 -0.86 22.56 6.20
CA SER A 155 -1.71 23.52 6.91
C SER A 155 -2.87 22.88 7.65
N GLU A 156 -3.37 21.75 7.16
CA GLU A 156 -4.60 21.13 7.67
C GLU A 156 -4.32 20.09 8.75
N PHE A 157 -3.19 19.37 8.68
CA PHE A 157 -2.93 18.23 9.55
C PHE A 157 -1.70 18.46 10.43
N SER A 158 -1.77 18.02 11.70
CA SER A 158 -0.68 18.12 12.68
C SER A 158 0.36 17.00 12.57
N PHE A 159 0.08 15.95 11.79
CA PHE A 159 0.95 14.80 11.54
C PHE A 159 1.31 14.71 10.06
N PRO A 160 2.43 14.05 9.72
CA PRO A 160 2.83 13.88 8.33
C PRO A 160 1.87 12.98 7.57
N ILE A 161 1.60 13.33 6.30
CA ILE A 161 0.79 12.54 5.38
C ILE A 161 1.60 12.26 4.12
N SER A 162 1.71 10.97 3.75
CA SER A 162 2.24 10.53 2.47
C SER A 162 1.09 10.16 1.52
N VAL A 163 1.26 10.46 0.24
CA VAL A 163 0.29 10.10 -0.80
C VAL A 163 0.98 9.23 -1.83
N GLU A 164 0.38 8.12 -2.20
CA GLU A 164 0.95 7.15 -3.13
C GLU A 164 -0.16 6.59 -4.06
N ASN A 165 0.25 6.01 -5.19
CA ASN A 165 -0.66 5.27 -6.06
C ASN A 165 -1.25 4.03 -5.35
N ASP A 166 -2.53 3.72 -5.57
CA ASP A 166 -3.25 2.64 -4.89
C ASP A 166 -2.69 1.24 -5.19
N ALA A 167 -2.25 0.95 -6.42
CA ALA A 167 -1.62 -0.33 -6.75
C ALA A 167 -0.22 -0.46 -6.13
N ASN A 168 0.54 0.63 -6.05
CA ASN A 168 1.80 0.67 -5.31
C ASN A 168 1.56 0.46 -3.80
N CYS A 169 0.51 1.05 -3.24
CA CYS A 169 0.12 0.78 -1.86
C CYS A 169 -0.19 -0.70 -1.64
N CYS A 170 -0.97 -1.34 -2.51
CA CYS A 170 -1.20 -2.78 -2.39
C CYS A 170 0.10 -3.58 -2.40
N ALA A 171 1.04 -3.23 -3.28
CA ALA A 171 2.36 -3.86 -3.31
C ALA A 171 3.17 -3.59 -2.03
N TRP A 172 3.08 -2.41 -1.42
CA TRP A 172 3.64 -2.11 -0.09
C TRP A 172 3.06 -3.01 0.99
N GLY A 173 1.75 -3.27 0.94
CA GLY A 173 1.07 -4.19 1.85
C GLY A 173 1.66 -5.59 1.76
N SER A 174 1.79 -6.15 0.55
CA SER A 174 2.39 -7.46 0.34
C SER A 174 3.86 -7.51 0.77
N LEU A 175 4.65 -6.47 0.51
CA LEU A 175 6.03 -6.38 1.01
C LEU A 175 6.10 -6.40 2.54
N TRP A 176 5.20 -5.67 3.19
CA TRP A 176 5.23 -5.52 4.64
C TRP A 176 4.69 -6.74 5.39
N TYR A 177 3.60 -7.32 4.91
CA TYR A 177 2.89 -8.38 5.63
C TYR A 177 3.23 -9.79 5.14
N ASP A 178 3.47 -10.00 3.85
CA ASP A 178 3.53 -11.32 3.22
C ASP A 178 4.95 -11.72 2.77
N SER A 179 5.84 -10.75 2.50
CA SER A 179 7.18 -11.07 2.03
C SER A 179 8.09 -11.53 3.16
N GLU A 180 8.68 -12.71 2.99
CA GLU A 180 9.72 -13.25 3.89
C GLU A 180 11.14 -12.97 3.38
N GLU A 181 11.29 -12.53 2.13
CA GLU A 181 12.58 -12.29 1.47
C GLU A 181 12.85 -10.79 1.30
N GLU A 182 14.05 -10.36 1.72
CA GLU A 182 14.46 -8.93 1.62
C GLU A 182 14.56 -8.43 0.17
N ASN A 183 14.80 -9.34 -0.80
CA ASN A 183 14.98 -9.02 -2.22
C ASN A 183 13.84 -9.59 -3.09
N ASP A 184 12.62 -9.57 -2.58
CA ASP A 184 11.47 -10.09 -3.32
C ASP A 184 11.17 -9.26 -4.57
N SER A 185 10.72 -9.92 -5.63
CA SER A 185 10.33 -9.28 -6.89
C SER A 185 9.01 -9.88 -7.35
N PHE A 186 7.96 -9.07 -7.41
CA PHE A 186 6.63 -9.51 -7.76
C PHE A 186 5.83 -8.40 -8.46
N ILE A 187 4.68 -8.78 -9.00
CA ILE A 187 3.70 -7.86 -9.58
C ILE A 187 2.43 -7.95 -8.74
N TYR A 188 1.87 -6.81 -8.36
CA TYR A 188 0.52 -6.74 -7.81
C TYR A 188 -0.43 -6.19 -8.87
N LEU A 189 -1.44 -6.95 -9.27
CA LEU A 189 -2.49 -6.55 -10.20
C LEU A 189 -3.71 -6.07 -9.39
N LEU A 190 -4.08 -4.80 -9.59
CA LEU A 190 -5.21 -4.16 -8.94
C LEU A 190 -6.29 -3.74 -9.96
N PRO A 191 -7.26 -4.57 -10.27
CA PRO A 191 -8.46 -4.17 -11.02
C PRO A 191 -9.45 -3.48 -10.07
N ARG A 192 -10.04 -2.36 -10.53
CA ARG A 192 -11.09 -1.62 -9.83
C ARG A 192 -12.31 -1.45 -10.74
N PHE A 193 -13.50 -1.78 -10.22
CA PHE A 193 -14.77 -1.62 -10.93
C PHE A 193 -15.58 -0.51 -10.25
N HIS A 194 -15.64 0.66 -10.89
CA HIS A 194 -16.32 1.83 -10.34
C HIS A 194 -17.80 1.88 -10.73
N ARG A 195 -18.60 2.49 -9.90
CA ARG A 195 -20.00 2.78 -10.18
C ARG A 195 -20.11 3.89 -11.25
N ARG A 196 -20.93 3.65 -12.28
CA ARG A 196 -21.09 4.56 -13.42
C ARG A 196 -21.59 5.97 -13.02
N ASP A 197 -22.46 6.04 -12.03
CA ASP A 197 -23.04 7.30 -11.54
C ASP A 197 -22.06 8.19 -10.77
N LEU A 198 -20.91 7.65 -10.34
CA LEU A 198 -19.91 8.35 -9.56
C LEU A 198 -18.61 8.65 -10.34
N VAL A 199 -18.50 8.14 -11.55
CA VAL A 199 -17.36 8.39 -12.45
C VAL A 199 -17.82 9.33 -13.57
N PRO A 200 -16.99 10.31 -14.02
CA PRO A 200 -17.34 11.19 -15.14
C PRO A 200 -17.75 10.38 -16.38
N LYS A 201 -18.76 10.86 -17.11
CA LYS A 201 -19.39 10.11 -18.22
C LYS A 201 -18.41 9.65 -19.31
N ASP A 202 -17.38 10.45 -19.54
CA ASP A 202 -16.38 10.22 -20.58
C ASP A 202 -15.21 9.34 -20.10
N TYR A 203 -15.30 8.75 -18.88
CA TYR A 203 -14.24 7.89 -18.34
C TYR A 203 -14.71 6.45 -18.18
N PRO A 204 -13.80 5.47 -18.33
CA PRO A 204 -14.13 4.06 -18.13
C PRO A 204 -14.48 3.79 -16.67
N THR A 205 -15.33 2.78 -16.44
CA THR A 205 -15.70 2.32 -15.09
C THR A 205 -14.78 1.23 -14.57
N ILE A 206 -13.78 0.85 -15.34
CA ILE A 206 -12.76 -0.12 -14.93
C ILE A 206 -11.40 0.56 -14.99
N GLY A 207 -10.67 0.51 -13.88
CA GLY A 207 -9.28 0.90 -13.76
C GLY A 207 -8.41 -0.32 -13.48
N ILE A 208 -7.24 -0.38 -14.10
CA ILE A 208 -6.24 -1.43 -13.90
C ILE A 208 -4.94 -0.77 -13.49
N GLY A 209 -4.47 -1.06 -12.29
CA GLY A 209 -3.17 -0.65 -11.79
C GLY A 209 -2.24 -1.84 -11.58
N LEU A 210 -0.93 -1.63 -11.71
CA LEU A 210 0.10 -2.59 -11.34
C LEU A 210 1.04 -1.98 -10.32
N GLY A 211 1.19 -2.63 -9.18
CA GLY A 211 2.31 -2.37 -8.28
C GLY A 211 3.49 -3.25 -8.69
N LEU A 212 4.61 -2.63 -9.05
CA LEU A 212 5.79 -3.35 -9.48
C LEU A 212 6.85 -3.36 -8.39
N VAL A 213 7.28 -4.53 -7.98
CA VAL A 213 8.33 -4.70 -6.96
C VAL A 213 9.55 -5.35 -7.57
N TYR A 214 10.70 -4.73 -7.34
CA TYR A 214 12.01 -5.25 -7.74
C TYR A 214 12.98 -5.20 -6.56
N ASN A 215 13.54 -6.35 -6.21
CA ASN A 215 14.51 -6.47 -5.11
C ASN A 215 14.00 -5.81 -3.81
N GLY A 216 12.76 -6.05 -3.44
CA GLY A 216 12.16 -5.50 -2.22
C GLY A 216 11.79 -4.00 -2.28
N HIS A 217 11.81 -3.38 -3.47
CA HIS A 217 11.52 -1.95 -3.63
C HIS A 217 10.41 -1.74 -4.67
N ILE A 218 9.54 -0.78 -4.40
CA ILE A 218 8.55 -0.33 -5.39
C ILE A 218 9.27 0.35 -6.55
N TYR A 219 8.95 -0.06 -7.77
CA TYR A 219 9.48 0.53 -8.98
C TYR A 219 8.52 1.58 -9.56
N ASN A 220 8.81 2.84 -9.34
CA ASN A 220 7.96 3.96 -9.78
C ASN A 220 8.20 4.36 -11.25
N GLY A 221 9.31 3.93 -11.85
CA GLY A 221 9.64 4.29 -13.24
C GLY A 221 9.89 5.79 -13.47
N PHE A 222 9.93 6.17 -14.74
CA PHE A 222 10.10 7.57 -15.12
C PHE A 222 8.82 8.36 -14.85
N LYS A 223 8.91 9.45 -14.10
CA LYS A 223 7.78 10.32 -13.71
C LYS A 223 6.64 9.54 -13.02
N HIS A 224 7.00 8.56 -12.20
CA HIS A 224 6.05 7.76 -11.41
C HIS A 224 4.93 7.07 -12.24
N ARG A 225 5.24 6.71 -13.51
CA ARG A 225 4.28 6.09 -14.43
C ARG A 225 4.51 4.58 -14.64
N ALA A 226 5.36 3.94 -13.86
CA ALA A 226 5.44 2.50 -13.88
C ALA A 226 4.13 1.91 -13.31
N GLY A 227 3.68 0.80 -13.89
CA GLY A 227 2.43 0.18 -13.45
C GLY A 227 1.15 0.69 -14.12
N GLU A 228 1.24 1.74 -14.95
CA GLU A 228 0.13 2.19 -15.78
C GLU A 228 -0.18 1.13 -16.84
N PHE A 229 -1.10 0.22 -16.49
CA PHE A 229 -1.48 -0.87 -17.39
C PHE A 229 -2.18 -0.36 -18.65
N ARG A 230 -1.82 -0.94 -19.76
CA ARG A 230 -2.55 -0.81 -21.02
C ARG A 230 -2.46 -2.11 -21.80
N SER A 231 -3.61 -2.68 -22.13
CA SER A 231 -3.71 -3.87 -22.97
C SER A 231 -3.19 -3.59 -24.38
N PHE A 232 -2.43 -4.51 -24.93
CA PHE A 232 -2.03 -4.42 -26.34
C PHE A 232 -3.21 -4.66 -27.31
N LEU A 233 -4.35 -5.16 -26.81
CA LEU A 233 -5.59 -5.30 -27.57
C LEU A 233 -6.42 -4.01 -27.58
N PHE A 234 -6.06 -3.03 -26.73
CA PHE A 234 -6.79 -1.77 -26.65
C PHE A 234 -6.43 -0.87 -27.84
N GLU A 235 -7.44 -0.57 -28.67
CA GLU A 235 -7.35 0.43 -29.73
C GLU A 235 -8.01 1.72 -29.29
N GLN A 236 -7.23 2.79 -29.20
CA GLN A 236 -7.77 4.09 -28.79
C GLN A 236 -8.66 4.66 -29.89
N SER A 237 -9.96 4.79 -29.61
CA SER A 237 -10.90 5.50 -30.46
C SER A 237 -11.30 6.82 -29.78
N GLY A 238 -10.87 7.94 -30.34
CA GLY A 238 -11.18 9.27 -29.79
C GLY A 238 -10.24 9.75 -28.66
N SER A 239 -10.72 10.70 -27.86
CA SER A 239 -9.96 11.35 -26.77
C SER A 239 -10.18 10.73 -25.41
N VAL A 240 -11.04 9.72 -25.29
CA VAL A 240 -11.36 9.06 -24.01
C VAL A 240 -10.19 8.15 -23.61
N PRO A 241 -9.65 8.30 -22.41
CA PRO A 241 -8.63 7.37 -21.91
C PRO A 241 -9.24 5.99 -21.72
N GLY A 242 -8.46 4.95 -21.99
CA GLY A 242 -8.87 3.57 -21.78
C GLY A 242 -7.66 2.67 -21.66
N GLN A 243 -7.86 1.52 -21.05
CA GLN A 243 -6.82 0.56 -20.74
C GLN A 243 -7.07 -0.82 -21.37
N ILE A 244 -8.33 -1.15 -21.67
CA ILE A 244 -8.80 -2.47 -22.07
C ILE A 244 -9.77 -2.38 -23.25
N SER A 245 -9.95 -3.48 -23.97
CA SER A 245 -10.78 -3.54 -25.19
C SER A 245 -12.29 -3.75 -24.91
N LEU A 246 -12.69 -3.90 -23.65
CA LEU A 246 -14.12 -4.04 -23.30
C LEU A 246 -14.89 -2.79 -23.71
N THR A 247 -16.08 -2.99 -24.27
CA THR A 247 -17.01 -1.90 -24.57
C THR A 247 -17.57 -1.28 -23.30
N GLN A 248 -18.09 -0.05 -23.39
CA GLN A 248 -18.74 0.62 -22.25
C GLN A 248 -19.87 -0.25 -21.65
N GLU A 249 -20.70 -0.88 -22.50
CA GLU A 249 -21.79 -1.75 -22.06
C GLU A 249 -21.29 -3.00 -21.34
N GLU A 250 -20.18 -3.59 -21.79
CA GLU A 250 -19.52 -4.72 -21.11
C GLU A 250 -18.96 -4.28 -19.76
N MET A 251 -18.27 -3.15 -19.69
CA MET A 251 -17.73 -2.62 -18.44
C MET A 251 -18.81 -2.37 -17.39
N GLU A 252 -19.99 -1.88 -17.78
CA GLU A 252 -21.10 -1.66 -16.86
C GLU A 252 -21.71 -2.94 -16.29
N ARG A 253 -21.58 -4.08 -17.03
CA ARG A 253 -22.07 -5.38 -16.59
C ARG A 253 -21.04 -6.25 -15.87
N ILE A 254 -19.78 -5.79 -15.75
CA ILE A 254 -18.65 -6.60 -15.27
C ILE A 254 -18.92 -7.25 -13.90
N ARG A 255 -19.60 -6.56 -12.97
CA ARG A 255 -19.89 -7.08 -11.63
C ARG A 255 -20.85 -8.27 -11.63
N GLN A 256 -21.71 -8.38 -12.63
CA GLN A 256 -22.82 -9.35 -12.69
C GLN A 256 -22.60 -10.42 -13.77
N ASP A 257 -21.77 -10.14 -14.77
CA ASP A 257 -21.60 -11.00 -15.95
C ASP A 257 -20.26 -11.74 -15.91
N LYS A 258 -20.30 -13.03 -15.54
CA LYS A 258 -19.11 -13.90 -15.47
C LYS A 258 -18.40 -14.02 -16.83
N MET A 259 -19.12 -13.94 -17.95
CA MET A 259 -18.50 -14.03 -19.27
C MET A 259 -17.70 -12.77 -19.61
N VAL A 260 -18.19 -11.61 -19.20
CA VAL A 260 -17.43 -10.34 -19.33
C VAL A 260 -16.20 -10.36 -18.43
N ARG A 261 -16.30 -10.85 -17.19
CA ARG A 261 -15.13 -11.06 -16.33
C ARG A 261 -14.11 -12.02 -16.95
N ARG A 262 -14.57 -13.13 -17.53
CA ARG A 262 -13.68 -14.06 -18.25
C ARG A 262 -12.95 -13.34 -19.39
N LYS A 263 -13.67 -12.55 -20.19
CA LYS A 263 -13.08 -11.76 -21.28
C LYS A 263 -12.01 -10.79 -20.76
N LEU A 264 -12.29 -10.09 -19.65
CA LEU A 264 -11.31 -9.23 -19.00
C LEU A 264 -10.07 -10.01 -18.57
N VAL A 265 -10.24 -11.12 -17.86
CA VAL A 265 -9.11 -11.95 -17.37
C VAL A 265 -8.23 -12.42 -18.52
N VAL A 266 -8.83 -12.90 -19.62
CA VAL A 266 -8.09 -13.30 -20.83
C VAL A 266 -7.25 -12.15 -21.37
N GLU A 267 -7.83 -10.97 -21.49
CA GLU A 267 -7.15 -9.77 -21.99
C GLU A 267 -6.00 -9.34 -21.08
N LEU A 268 -6.22 -9.30 -19.77
CA LEU A 268 -5.20 -8.97 -18.79
C LEU A 268 -4.01 -9.93 -18.88
N PHE A 269 -4.27 -11.22 -18.83
CA PHE A 269 -3.19 -12.20 -18.80
C PHE A 269 -2.47 -12.33 -20.14
N ARG A 270 -3.11 -12.12 -21.28
CA ARG A 270 -2.40 -12.04 -22.57
C ARG A 270 -1.34 -10.94 -22.57
N THR A 271 -1.62 -9.81 -21.94
CA THR A 271 -0.66 -8.70 -21.83
C THR A 271 0.39 -8.97 -20.74
N LEU A 272 -0.05 -9.43 -19.56
CA LEU A 272 0.81 -9.64 -18.41
C LEU A 272 1.81 -10.79 -18.59
N ILE A 273 1.43 -11.87 -19.25
CA ILE A 273 2.34 -12.99 -19.53
C ILE A 273 3.57 -12.52 -20.32
N LEU A 274 3.39 -11.68 -21.33
CA LEU A 274 4.50 -11.11 -22.07
C LEU A 274 5.42 -10.28 -21.18
N PHE A 275 4.84 -9.46 -20.33
CA PHE A 275 5.60 -8.65 -19.37
C PHE A 275 6.31 -9.52 -18.32
N MET A 276 5.67 -10.56 -17.81
CA MET A 276 6.26 -11.50 -16.86
C MET A 276 7.42 -12.31 -17.46
N HIS A 277 7.40 -12.65 -18.74
CA HIS A 277 8.55 -13.27 -19.40
C HIS A 277 9.77 -12.35 -19.45
N ILE A 278 9.57 -11.04 -19.51
CA ILE A 278 10.66 -10.06 -19.54
C ILE A 278 11.23 -9.80 -18.14
N THR A 279 10.34 -9.69 -17.16
CA THR A 279 10.69 -9.25 -15.80
C THR A 279 10.99 -10.39 -14.84
N ASN A 280 10.52 -11.60 -15.16
CA ASN A 280 10.68 -12.84 -14.37
C ASN A 280 10.39 -12.64 -12.88
N PRO A 281 9.17 -12.20 -12.49
CA PRO A 281 8.81 -12.03 -11.10
C PRO A 281 8.69 -13.38 -10.39
N ARG A 282 8.88 -13.41 -9.06
CA ARG A 282 8.59 -14.61 -8.26
C ARG A 282 7.11 -14.98 -8.29
N ALA A 283 6.24 -13.98 -8.28
CA ALA A 283 4.79 -14.18 -8.28
C ALA A 283 4.04 -13.00 -8.91
N ILE A 284 2.79 -13.25 -9.29
CA ILE A 284 1.77 -12.23 -9.50
C ILE A 284 0.71 -12.37 -8.41
N TYR A 285 0.45 -11.27 -7.69
CA TYR A 285 -0.63 -11.13 -6.72
C TYR A 285 -1.82 -10.47 -7.40
N ILE A 286 -3.02 -10.95 -7.14
CA ILE A 286 -4.25 -10.41 -7.70
C ILE A 286 -5.19 -10.03 -6.57
N GLY A 287 -5.49 -8.74 -6.46
CA GLY A 287 -6.42 -8.18 -5.51
C GLY A 287 -7.56 -7.40 -6.16
N GLY A 288 -8.07 -6.39 -5.47
CA GLY A 288 -9.15 -5.55 -5.95
C GLY A 288 -10.42 -6.34 -6.31
N ASP A 289 -11.14 -5.88 -7.31
CA ASP A 289 -12.44 -6.47 -7.69
C ASP A 289 -12.36 -7.84 -8.41
N LEU A 290 -11.16 -8.38 -8.62
CA LEU A 290 -10.94 -9.77 -9.03
C LEU A 290 -10.48 -10.67 -7.86
N SER A 291 -10.38 -10.15 -6.64
CA SER A 291 -10.21 -10.98 -5.45
C SER A 291 -11.40 -11.95 -5.34
N GLY A 292 -11.15 -13.19 -4.99
CA GLY A 292 -12.20 -14.20 -4.98
C GLY A 292 -12.55 -14.85 -6.34
N ASP A 293 -12.06 -14.34 -7.46
CA ASP A 293 -12.25 -14.94 -8.79
C ASP A 293 -11.16 -15.99 -9.15
N GLY A 294 -10.49 -16.59 -8.15
CA GLY A 294 -9.37 -17.51 -8.35
C GLY A 294 -9.69 -18.68 -9.29
N GLU A 295 -10.83 -19.33 -9.09
CA GLU A 295 -11.27 -20.43 -9.98
C GLU A 295 -11.43 -19.98 -11.45
N LEU A 296 -11.98 -18.79 -11.68
CA LEU A 296 -12.15 -18.24 -13.01
C LEU A 296 -10.79 -17.96 -13.67
N ILE A 297 -9.87 -17.38 -12.91
CA ILE A 297 -8.52 -17.04 -13.36
C ILE A 297 -7.76 -18.33 -13.72
N GLU A 298 -7.76 -19.32 -12.84
CA GLU A 298 -7.13 -20.62 -13.10
C GLU A 298 -7.71 -21.30 -14.34
N GLN A 299 -9.05 -21.31 -14.50
CA GLN A 299 -9.69 -21.85 -15.68
C GLN A 299 -9.25 -21.15 -16.96
N VAL A 300 -9.17 -19.83 -16.97
CA VAL A 300 -8.69 -19.05 -18.12
C VAL A 300 -7.25 -19.40 -18.46
N LEU A 301 -6.37 -19.49 -17.46
CA LEU A 301 -4.97 -19.83 -17.66
C LEU A 301 -4.78 -21.24 -18.23
N LEU A 302 -5.62 -22.19 -17.81
CA LEU A 302 -5.58 -23.58 -18.29
C LEU A 302 -6.22 -23.75 -19.67
N ASP A 303 -7.35 -23.09 -19.94
CA ASP A 303 -8.12 -23.30 -21.16
C ASP A 303 -7.58 -22.48 -22.35
N GLU A 304 -7.15 -21.23 -22.09
CA GLU A 304 -6.86 -20.27 -23.17
C GLU A 304 -5.39 -19.85 -23.26
N LEU A 305 -4.61 -20.04 -22.18
CA LEU A 305 -3.22 -19.57 -22.06
C LEU A 305 -2.27 -20.66 -21.57
N GLN A 306 -2.66 -21.93 -21.67
CA GLN A 306 -1.97 -23.09 -21.08
C GLN A 306 -0.48 -23.14 -21.42
N GLU A 307 -0.12 -22.94 -22.70
CA GLU A 307 1.27 -23.02 -23.13
C GLU A 307 2.13 -21.90 -22.52
N GLN A 308 1.67 -20.67 -22.65
CA GLN A 308 2.42 -19.48 -22.21
C GLN A 308 2.49 -19.39 -20.69
N TRP A 309 1.37 -19.62 -20.00
CA TRP A 309 1.33 -19.67 -18.56
C TRP A 309 2.13 -20.84 -18.00
N GLY A 310 2.01 -22.02 -18.62
CA GLY A 310 2.76 -23.21 -18.21
C GLY A 310 4.27 -23.01 -18.26
N GLN A 311 4.79 -22.27 -19.22
CA GLN A 311 6.22 -21.93 -19.28
C GLN A 311 6.66 -21.08 -18.07
N LEU A 312 5.89 -20.07 -17.70
CA LEU A 312 6.17 -19.21 -16.54
C LEU A 312 6.04 -19.99 -15.22
N HIS A 313 4.95 -20.74 -15.07
CA HIS A 313 4.67 -21.51 -13.85
C HIS A 313 5.72 -22.61 -13.62
N ASN A 314 6.10 -23.34 -14.66
CA ASN A 314 7.19 -24.33 -14.59
C ASN A 314 8.55 -23.66 -14.34
N GLY A 315 8.71 -22.40 -14.71
CA GLY A 315 9.87 -21.55 -14.40
C GLY A 315 9.88 -21.01 -12.96
N GLY A 316 8.83 -21.32 -12.16
CA GLY A 316 8.74 -20.94 -10.76
C GLY A 316 7.89 -19.69 -10.45
N VAL A 317 7.25 -19.10 -11.47
CA VAL A 317 6.35 -17.94 -11.24
C VAL A 317 5.06 -18.41 -10.56
N GLY A 318 4.78 -17.86 -9.37
CA GLY A 318 3.56 -18.15 -8.60
C GLY A 318 2.37 -17.28 -9.02
N LEU A 319 1.17 -17.82 -8.80
CA LEU A 319 -0.09 -17.09 -8.88
C LEU A 319 -0.71 -17.03 -7.48
N VAL A 320 -0.98 -15.84 -6.99
CA VAL A 320 -1.61 -15.62 -5.69
C VAL A 320 -2.86 -14.77 -5.90
N VAL A 321 -4.04 -15.39 -5.83
CA VAL A 321 -5.31 -14.66 -5.86
C VAL A 321 -5.78 -14.47 -4.43
N LEU A 322 -5.93 -13.22 -4.03
CA LEU A 322 -6.34 -12.87 -2.68
C LEU A 322 -7.83 -13.12 -2.50
N SER A 323 -8.25 -13.60 -1.35
CA SER A 323 -9.66 -13.89 -1.05
C SER A 323 -10.39 -12.69 -0.42
N ASP A 324 -9.64 -11.77 0.17
CA ASP A 324 -10.16 -10.58 0.86
C ASP A 324 -9.14 -9.45 0.67
N ALA A 325 -9.33 -8.69 -0.39
CA ALA A 325 -8.43 -7.60 -0.80
C ALA A 325 -9.04 -6.21 -0.64
N ASP A 326 -10.19 -6.09 0.03
CA ASP A 326 -10.92 -4.83 0.15
C ASP A 326 -10.10 -3.73 0.83
N TYR A 327 -9.27 -4.11 1.81
CA TYR A 327 -8.44 -3.18 2.57
C TYR A 327 -6.98 -3.14 2.13
N ASP A 328 -6.58 -3.83 1.07
CA ASP A 328 -5.16 -3.99 0.73
C ASP A 328 -4.47 -2.66 0.42
N ALA A 329 -5.14 -1.75 -0.30
CA ALA A 329 -4.58 -0.44 -0.57
C ALA A 329 -4.43 0.40 0.72
N ALA A 330 -5.41 0.35 1.62
CA ALA A 330 -5.34 1.03 2.92
C ALA A 330 -4.26 0.41 3.84
N LYS A 331 -4.19 -0.93 3.91
CA LYS A 331 -3.12 -1.65 4.63
C LYS A 331 -1.74 -1.25 4.09
N GLY A 332 -1.62 -1.21 2.77
CA GLY A 332 -0.39 -0.85 2.09
C GLY A 332 -0.01 0.62 2.29
N ALA A 333 -0.97 1.53 2.28
CA ALA A 333 -0.75 2.93 2.60
C ALA A 333 -0.23 3.12 4.04
N SER A 334 -0.81 2.39 5.02
CA SER A 334 -0.29 2.33 6.38
C SER A 334 1.14 1.76 6.43
N ALA A 335 1.40 0.67 5.69
CA ALA A 335 2.72 0.05 5.61
C ALA A 335 3.78 0.98 5.00
N ALA A 336 3.44 1.73 3.95
CA ALA A 336 4.31 2.72 3.33
C ALA A 336 4.68 3.84 4.32
N MET A 337 3.70 4.33 5.11
CA MET A 337 3.95 5.31 6.16
C MET A 337 4.82 4.72 7.28
N LEU A 338 4.56 3.49 7.75
CA LEU A 338 5.40 2.79 8.71
C LEU A 338 6.83 2.63 8.18
N ASN A 339 7.01 2.25 6.92
CA ASN A 339 8.33 2.19 6.30
C ASN A 339 9.04 3.54 6.34
N THR A 340 8.33 4.63 6.06
CA THR A 340 8.88 6.00 6.16
C THR A 340 9.28 6.33 7.61
N LEU A 341 8.47 5.98 8.60
CA LEU A 341 8.77 6.17 10.03
C LEU A 341 10.00 5.38 10.49
N TYR A 342 10.23 4.19 9.95
CA TYR A 342 11.38 3.34 10.29
C TYR A 342 12.62 3.59 9.43
N SER A 343 12.47 4.25 8.29
CA SER A 343 13.58 4.52 7.38
C SER A 343 14.49 5.63 7.92
N ILE A 344 15.81 5.42 7.84
CA ILE A 344 16.79 6.46 8.18
C ILE A 344 16.77 7.51 7.06
N PRO A 345 16.56 8.82 7.37
CA PRO A 345 16.64 9.87 6.37
C PRO A 345 18.01 9.88 5.68
N ARG A 346 18.04 9.78 4.35
CA ARG A 346 19.28 9.87 3.59
C ARG A 346 19.72 11.33 3.47
N ILE A 347 21.02 11.59 3.53
CA ILE A 347 21.56 12.94 3.33
C ILE A 347 21.20 13.40 1.91
N GLY A 348 20.42 14.48 1.80
CA GLY A 348 19.95 15.03 0.52
C GLY A 348 18.51 14.69 0.16
N GLU A 349 17.82 13.85 0.94
CA GLU A 349 16.36 13.71 0.82
C GLU A 349 15.65 14.96 1.36
N ARG A 350 14.56 15.35 0.67
CA ARG A 350 13.81 16.56 1.00
C ARG A 350 13.20 16.52 2.39
N ASP A 351 12.91 17.69 2.96
CA ASP A 351 12.43 17.95 4.32
C ASP A 351 11.31 17.05 4.91
N GLN A 352 10.57 16.31 4.10
CA GLN A 352 9.47 15.47 4.56
C GLN A 352 9.93 14.31 5.46
N ASN A 353 10.99 13.58 5.08
CA ASN A 353 11.50 12.48 5.90
C ASN A 353 12.09 12.98 7.23
N VAL A 354 12.64 14.18 7.23
CA VAL A 354 13.13 14.83 8.45
C VAL A 354 11.97 15.21 9.39
N ARG A 355 10.83 15.67 8.84
CA ARG A 355 9.63 15.99 9.63
C ARG A 355 8.98 14.75 10.22
N VAL A 356 8.92 13.66 9.48
CA VAL A 356 8.42 12.36 9.97
C VAL A 356 9.28 11.88 11.14
N TRP A 357 10.61 11.95 11.02
CA TRP A 357 11.53 11.62 12.11
C TRP A 357 11.37 12.56 13.30
N ASN A 358 11.22 13.85 13.06
CA ASN A 358 11.01 14.81 14.13
C ASN A 358 9.70 14.53 14.87
N SER A 359 8.61 14.18 14.19
CA SER A 359 7.36 13.83 14.86
C SER A 359 7.50 12.56 15.73
N LEU A 360 8.25 11.58 15.25
CA LEU A 360 8.50 10.33 15.97
C LEU A 360 9.42 10.57 17.19
N LEU A 361 10.35 11.50 17.09
CA LEU A 361 11.40 11.76 18.08
C LEU A 361 11.19 13.05 18.88
N THR A 362 10.05 13.73 18.74
CA THR A 362 9.79 14.99 19.46
C THR A 362 10.06 14.83 20.97
N ASN A 363 9.65 13.72 21.56
CA ASN A 363 9.92 13.40 22.95
C ASN A 363 11.40 13.07 23.25
N LEU A 364 12.24 12.86 22.24
CA LEU A 364 13.69 12.60 22.39
C LEU A 364 14.53 13.87 22.27
N ILE A 365 14.00 14.94 21.66
CA ILE A 365 14.75 16.16 21.35
C ILE A 365 14.51 17.24 22.42
N GLU A 366 13.37 17.23 23.10
CA GLU A 366 13.00 18.20 24.12
C GLU A 366 13.54 17.88 25.56
N GLN A 367 14.32 16.82 25.72
CA GLN A 367 15.06 16.44 26.92
C GLN A 367 16.58 16.51 26.70
#